data_f3022f5452c2d0c789052d3e4e867f89
#
_entry.id   f3022f5452c2d0c789052d3e4e867f89
#
_cell.length_a   1.000
_cell.length_b   1.000
_cell.length_c   1.000
_cell.angle_alpha   90.00
_cell.angle_beta   90.00
_cell.angle_gamma   90.00
#
_symmetry.space_group_name_H-M   'P 1'
#
loop_
_entity.id
_entity.type
_entity.pdbx_description
1 polymer ?
#
loop_
_entity_poly.entity_id
_entity_poly.type
_entity_poly.pdbx_seq_one_letter_code
_entity_poly.pdbx_strand_id
1 'polypeptide(L)'
;MKDTIAIYHDDNLRYPKDPFDAASIIRNGIDYILSELTGERIDSEWNPLGKLVSKGSKIIIKPNFVTIKDHHFELNSDRQLAVTTNNSLIVPLIEYAYKAVGDNGKIIIADSPIEASDFDKTVSKLGVLHIVEEFQKRGYPVELVDLRDFRVKPIQIINNLRLGNRSFNLGLFIKKSLPGDNSGYSTIDLLEKSAFNNHKGINKLRFYKPHYKKPLEAHFDNHHKYNLANSILEADLIINLPKMKTHKISGVTLALKNLIGLTNKKYWLPHYTEGYMSSGDQYDHEPKMSERIQNFLRVIPIGFGNSIFIRYPITIEESQQVQMPIYNGSWIKNDTLWRTILDVAKVVEYSDKTGNLAETKQRKVLSIIDGVVAGEGNGPLGATAKYCDVLLGSMNMYHLDFLATKMMGFNTHKIKYLKDIQERDINYTCNQSKLPGFKFVTPERWAGLYEK
;
A
#
# COMPACT_ATOMS: atom_id res chain seq x y z
N MET A 1 26.61 6.71 -8.20
CA MET A 1 26.70 6.40 -6.75
C MET A 1 25.96 5.09 -6.49
N LYS A 2 26.45 4.26 -5.58
CA LYS A 2 25.69 3.08 -5.11
C LYS A 2 24.53 3.55 -4.24
N ASP A 3 23.37 2.92 -4.39
CA ASP A 3 22.25 3.21 -3.52
C ASP A 3 22.52 2.70 -2.10
N THR A 4 22.17 3.49 -1.10
CA THR A 4 22.33 3.12 0.30
C THR A 4 21.03 2.54 0.83
N ILE A 5 21.10 1.41 1.54
CA ILE A 5 20.02 0.88 2.36
C ILE A 5 20.47 0.91 3.82
N ALA A 6 19.78 1.70 4.63
CA ALA A 6 20.00 1.77 6.06
C ALA A 6 19.11 0.76 6.79
N ILE A 7 19.69 0.02 7.73
CA ILE A 7 18.97 -0.97 8.55
C ILE A 7 19.20 -0.61 10.02
N TYR A 8 18.12 -0.40 10.75
CA TYR A 8 18.13 -0.30 12.20
C TYR A 8 17.42 -1.51 12.80
N HIS A 9 18.16 -2.33 13.54
CA HIS A 9 17.66 -3.51 14.22
C HIS A 9 18.09 -3.45 15.69
N ASP A 10 17.13 -3.62 16.60
CA ASP A 10 17.37 -3.63 18.04
C ASP A 10 16.31 -4.53 18.69
N ASP A 11 16.74 -5.52 19.45
CA ASP A 11 15.84 -6.50 20.11
C ASP A 11 14.83 -5.85 21.05
N ASN A 12 15.06 -4.60 21.48
CA ASN A 12 14.15 -3.79 22.30
C ASN A 12 13.29 -2.82 21.47
N LEU A 13 13.37 -2.87 20.13
CA LEU A 13 12.61 -1.96 19.26
C LEU A 13 11.12 -2.21 19.42
N ARG A 14 10.43 -1.31 20.08
CA ARG A 14 8.98 -1.38 20.35
C ARG A 14 8.34 -0.02 20.12
N TYR A 15 7.07 -0.03 19.76
CA TYR A 15 6.31 1.22 19.64
C TYR A 15 6.07 1.81 21.03
N PRO A 16 6.30 3.12 21.22
CA PRO A 16 6.01 3.79 22.47
C PRO A 16 4.49 3.85 22.71
N LYS A 17 4.10 3.96 23.99
CA LYS A 17 2.68 4.19 24.35
C LYS A 17 2.21 5.57 23.91
N ASP A 18 3.07 6.57 24.08
CA ASP A 18 2.86 7.93 23.60
C ASP A 18 3.65 8.12 22.30
N PRO A 19 3.00 8.38 21.16
CA PRO A 19 3.69 8.62 19.89
C PRO A 19 4.57 9.88 19.90
N PHE A 20 4.37 10.79 20.86
CA PHE A 20 5.18 12.02 21.04
C PHE A 20 6.41 11.81 21.93
N ASP A 21 6.65 10.61 22.45
CA ASP A 21 7.83 10.32 23.24
C ASP A 21 9.12 10.57 22.46
N ALA A 22 9.79 11.68 22.79
CA ALA A 22 11.03 12.10 22.13
C ALA A 22 12.22 11.16 22.43
N ALA A 23 12.16 10.41 23.51
CA ALA A 23 13.18 9.44 23.89
C ALA A 23 12.90 8.03 23.37
N SER A 24 11.86 7.86 22.54
CA SER A 24 11.48 6.54 22.04
C SER A 24 12.54 5.93 21.13
N ILE A 25 12.72 4.62 21.26
CA ILE A 25 13.63 3.85 20.42
C ILE A 25 13.22 3.88 18.93
N ILE A 26 11.95 4.15 18.62
CA ILE A 26 11.47 4.37 17.24
C ILE A 26 12.11 5.63 16.66
N ARG A 27 12.15 6.74 17.41
CA ARG A 27 12.81 7.97 17.00
C ARG A 27 14.29 7.71 16.73
N ASN A 28 14.99 7.05 17.66
CA ASN A 28 16.40 6.69 17.46
C ASN A 28 16.62 5.89 16.17
N GLY A 29 15.73 4.97 15.87
CA GLY A 29 15.79 4.20 14.62
C GLY A 29 15.58 5.04 13.36
N ILE A 30 14.65 6.00 13.40
CA ILE A 30 14.44 6.94 12.29
C ILE A 30 15.64 7.87 12.13
N ASP A 31 16.17 8.40 13.22
CA ASP A 31 17.34 9.26 13.24
C ASP A 31 18.56 8.56 12.65
N TYR A 32 18.80 7.33 13.07
CA TYR A 32 19.85 6.47 12.51
C TYR A 32 19.70 6.28 11.00
N ILE A 33 18.49 5.91 10.54
CA ILE A 33 18.22 5.72 9.09
C ILE A 33 18.48 7.00 8.32
N LEU A 34 17.97 8.13 8.79
CA LEU A 34 18.13 9.41 8.11
C LEU A 34 19.60 9.87 8.09
N SER A 35 20.35 9.67 9.19
CA SER A 35 21.78 9.95 9.26
C SER A 35 22.57 9.11 8.23
N GLU A 36 22.33 7.80 8.15
CA GLU A 36 22.97 6.91 7.18
C GLU A 36 22.66 7.30 5.72
N LEU A 37 21.41 7.70 5.44
CA LEU A 37 21.00 8.05 4.08
C LEU A 37 21.49 9.44 3.63
N THR A 38 21.62 10.39 4.55
CA THR A 38 22.05 11.77 4.25
C THR A 38 23.54 11.99 4.45
N GLY A 39 24.20 11.10 5.21
CA GLY A 39 25.61 11.24 5.62
C GLY A 39 25.82 12.37 6.63
N GLU A 40 24.76 12.82 7.33
CA GLU A 40 24.83 13.89 8.31
C GLU A 40 24.97 13.33 9.72
N ARG A 41 25.72 14.07 10.56
CA ARG A 41 25.81 13.74 12.00
C ARG A 41 24.60 14.30 12.73
N ILE A 42 24.13 13.55 13.70
CA ILE A 42 23.04 13.96 14.59
C ILE A 42 23.64 14.92 15.65
N ASP A 43 23.33 16.20 15.54
CA ASP A 43 23.70 17.26 16.48
C ASP A 43 22.55 18.26 16.67
N SER A 44 22.77 19.37 17.39
CA SER A 44 21.73 20.37 17.68
C SER A 44 21.15 21.04 16.44
N GLU A 45 21.95 21.19 15.38
CA GLU A 45 21.57 21.84 14.13
C GLU A 45 21.05 20.83 13.07
N TRP A 46 21.08 19.55 13.38
CA TRP A 46 20.74 18.49 12.44
C TRP A 46 19.36 18.68 11.79
N ASN A 47 19.37 18.76 10.46
CA ASN A 47 18.16 18.87 9.64
C ASN A 47 18.16 17.78 8.56
N PRO A 48 17.74 16.54 8.92
CA PRO A 48 17.94 15.37 8.09
C PRO A 48 17.26 15.44 6.70
N LEU A 49 16.22 16.26 6.56
CA LEU A 49 15.54 16.42 5.28
C LEU A 49 16.00 17.68 4.51
N GLY A 50 16.83 18.55 5.12
CA GLY A 50 17.27 19.79 4.52
C GLY A 50 18.13 19.61 3.25
N LYS A 51 18.81 18.46 3.10
CA LYS A 51 19.50 18.09 1.84
C LYS A 51 18.54 17.54 0.76
N LEU A 52 17.36 17.11 1.15
CA LEU A 52 16.39 16.52 0.24
C LEU A 52 15.41 17.56 -0.31
N VAL A 53 15.07 18.57 0.51
CA VAL A 53 14.12 19.63 0.16
C VAL A 53 14.61 20.98 0.69
N SER A 54 14.06 22.07 0.16
CA SER A 54 14.31 23.44 0.59
C SER A 54 13.12 24.04 1.33
N LYS A 55 13.32 25.21 1.94
CA LYS A 55 12.23 25.99 2.54
C LYS A 55 11.11 26.24 1.51
N GLY A 56 9.87 26.15 1.94
CA GLY A 56 8.69 26.29 1.07
C GLY A 56 8.31 25.05 0.28
N SER A 57 9.09 23.97 0.34
CA SER A 57 8.78 22.71 -0.36
C SER A 57 7.52 22.03 0.17
N LYS A 58 6.93 21.17 -0.69
CA LYS A 58 5.79 20.30 -0.36
C LYS A 58 6.28 18.88 -0.08
N ILE A 59 5.96 18.35 1.10
CA ILE A 59 6.28 16.99 1.52
C ILE A 59 4.98 16.19 1.68
N ILE A 60 4.95 14.99 1.11
CA ILE A 60 3.89 14.01 1.35
C ILE A 60 4.41 12.94 2.30
N ILE A 61 3.71 12.66 3.37
CA ILE A 61 3.93 11.48 4.23
C ILE A 61 2.85 10.45 3.88
N LYS A 62 3.28 9.28 3.38
CA LYS A 62 2.39 8.22 2.91
C LYS A 62 2.47 6.96 3.80
N PRO A 63 1.66 6.86 4.85
CA PRO A 63 1.55 5.63 5.64
C PRO A 63 0.82 4.51 4.90
N ASN A 64 0.78 3.31 5.49
CA ASN A 64 -0.05 2.20 5.02
C ASN A 64 -1.26 2.06 5.96
N PHE A 65 -2.36 2.77 5.69
CA PHE A 65 -3.56 2.71 6.52
C PHE A 65 -4.49 1.56 6.17
N VAL A 66 -4.51 1.13 4.92
CA VAL A 66 -5.33 0.05 4.35
C VAL A 66 -6.83 0.20 4.64
N THR A 67 -7.31 -0.33 5.75
CA THR A 67 -8.67 -0.17 6.29
C THR A 67 -8.76 -0.80 7.68
N ILE A 68 -9.57 -0.20 8.53
CA ILE A 68 -10.03 -0.80 9.78
C ILE A 68 -11.49 -1.16 9.59
N LYS A 69 -11.78 -2.40 9.22
CA LYS A 69 -13.16 -2.81 8.86
C LYS A 69 -14.04 -3.16 10.03
N ASP A 70 -13.51 -3.62 11.15
CA ASP A 70 -14.33 -4.22 12.20
C ASP A 70 -13.99 -3.73 13.61
N HIS A 71 -14.93 -3.95 14.53
CA HIS A 71 -14.80 -3.71 15.96
C HIS A 71 -13.63 -4.48 16.64
N HIS A 72 -12.98 -5.38 15.91
CA HIS A 72 -11.87 -6.21 16.37
C HIS A 72 -10.47 -5.59 16.15
N PHE A 73 -10.37 -4.40 15.55
CA PHE A 73 -9.11 -3.66 15.46
C PHE A 73 -9.01 -2.68 16.63
N GLU A 74 -8.53 -3.14 17.75
CA GLU A 74 -8.11 -2.28 18.84
C GLU A 74 -6.74 -1.67 18.51
N LEU A 75 -6.54 -0.40 18.86
CA LEU A 75 -5.25 0.27 18.70
C LEU A 75 -4.17 -0.49 19.45
N ASN A 76 -3.02 -0.68 18.80
CA ASN A 76 -1.88 -1.45 19.31
C ASN A 76 -2.15 -2.95 19.56
N SER A 77 -3.27 -3.49 19.07
CA SER A 77 -3.42 -4.95 19.02
C SER A 77 -2.48 -5.55 17.97
N ASP A 78 -2.00 -6.76 18.21
CA ASP A 78 -1.14 -7.51 17.27
C ASP A 78 -1.71 -7.52 15.85
N ARG A 79 -3.02 -7.68 15.73
CA ARG A 79 -3.70 -7.68 14.43
C ARG A 79 -3.62 -6.34 13.72
N GLN A 80 -3.77 -5.23 14.44
CA GLN A 80 -3.63 -3.89 13.86
C GLN A 80 -2.17 -3.61 13.50
N LEU A 81 -1.25 -3.92 14.41
CA LEU A 81 0.19 -3.71 14.22
C LEU A 81 0.75 -4.50 13.04
N ALA A 82 0.24 -5.72 12.77
CA ALA A 82 0.62 -6.53 11.62
C ALA A 82 0.18 -5.96 10.26
N VAL A 83 -0.79 -5.04 10.25
CA VAL A 83 -1.49 -4.63 9.00
C VAL A 83 -1.22 -3.19 8.62
N THR A 84 -1.12 -2.27 9.59
CA THR A 84 -0.99 -0.82 9.35
C THR A 84 0.33 -0.27 9.85
N THR A 85 0.81 0.82 9.25
CA THR A 85 1.94 1.59 9.77
C THR A 85 1.59 2.16 11.14
N ASN A 86 2.50 2.05 12.11
CA ASN A 86 2.29 2.62 13.42
C ASN A 86 2.45 4.15 13.40
N ASN A 87 1.62 4.83 14.17
CA ASN A 87 1.57 6.29 14.22
C ASN A 87 2.83 6.94 14.82
N SER A 88 3.57 6.22 15.67
CA SER A 88 4.83 6.73 16.27
C SER A 88 5.94 7.00 15.25
N LEU A 89 5.88 6.40 14.04
CA LEU A 89 6.80 6.73 12.97
C LEU A 89 6.48 8.10 12.33
N ILE A 90 5.24 8.55 12.42
CA ILE A 90 4.77 9.77 11.75
C ILE A 90 5.25 11.01 12.47
N VAL A 91 5.26 11.00 13.81
CA VAL A 91 5.60 12.17 14.66
C VAL A 91 6.98 12.75 14.35
N PRO A 92 8.10 11.99 14.45
CA PRO A 92 9.42 12.54 14.17
C PRO A 92 9.55 13.02 12.71
N LEU A 93 8.86 12.38 11.77
CA LEU A 93 8.91 12.77 10.36
C LEU A 93 8.16 14.07 10.07
N ILE A 94 7.09 14.40 10.81
CA ILE A 94 6.45 15.72 10.75
C ILE A 94 7.42 16.79 11.27
N GLU A 95 8.09 16.54 12.40
CA GLU A 95 9.04 17.49 12.99
C GLU A 95 10.22 17.78 12.06
N TYR A 96 10.80 16.73 11.45
CA TYR A 96 11.90 16.89 10.49
C TYR A 96 11.42 17.54 9.17
N ALA A 97 10.22 17.23 8.72
CA ALA A 97 9.63 17.89 7.57
C ALA A 97 9.46 19.38 7.83
N TYR A 98 8.88 19.75 8.98
CA TYR A 98 8.73 21.17 9.34
C TYR A 98 10.07 21.89 9.48
N LYS A 99 11.08 21.27 10.15
CA LYS A 99 12.44 21.83 10.24
C LYS A 99 13.03 22.12 8.84
N ALA A 100 12.74 21.26 7.86
CA ALA A 100 13.24 21.42 6.50
C ALA A 100 12.47 22.48 5.70
N VAL A 101 11.13 22.47 5.74
CA VAL A 101 10.32 23.31 4.85
C VAL A 101 9.91 24.65 5.45
N GLY A 102 9.82 24.76 6.80
CA GLY A 102 9.40 25.97 7.53
C GLY A 102 7.93 26.31 7.34
N ASP A 103 7.53 27.51 7.80
CA ASP A 103 6.13 27.96 7.82
C ASP A 103 5.50 28.09 6.42
N ASN A 104 6.30 28.41 5.42
CA ASN A 104 5.84 28.56 4.02
C ASN A 104 5.80 27.23 3.26
N GLY A 105 6.19 26.12 3.91
CA GLY A 105 6.11 24.79 3.34
C GLY A 105 4.73 24.15 3.50
N LYS A 106 4.59 22.95 2.98
CA LYS A 106 3.36 22.16 3.15
C LYS A 106 3.69 20.69 3.46
N ILE A 107 3.07 20.16 4.50
CA ILE A 107 3.21 18.76 4.92
C ILE A 107 1.84 18.09 4.80
N ILE A 108 1.71 17.06 3.99
CA ILE A 108 0.44 16.38 3.79
C ILE A 108 0.60 14.90 4.16
N ILE A 109 -0.13 14.45 5.16
CA ILE A 109 -0.29 13.02 5.45
C ILE A 109 -1.44 12.52 4.58
N ALA A 110 -1.16 11.60 3.65
CA ALA A 110 -2.13 11.22 2.64
C ALA A 110 -2.18 9.71 2.41
N ASP A 111 -3.37 9.18 2.22
CA ASP A 111 -3.61 7.84 1.71
C ASP A 111 -4.89 7.80 0.88
N SER A 112 -4.98 6.83 0.00
CA SER A 112 -6.19 6.41 -0.68
C SER A 112 -6.43 4.95 -0.29
N PRO A 113 -7.13 4.67 0.82
CA PRO A 113 -7.37 3.31 1.27
C PRO A 113 -8.37 2.59 0.36
N ILE A 114 -8.70 1.34 0.65
CA ILE A 114 -9.68 0.59 -0.14
C ILE A 114 -11.04 1.32 -0.16
N GLU A 115 -11.76 1.21 -1.28
CA GLU A 115 -12.98 2.02 -1.54
C GLU A 115 -14.06 1.95 -0.46
N ALA A 116 -14.20 0.81 0.21
CA ALA A 116 -15.18 0.64 1.29
C ALA A 116 -14.68 1.10 2.67
N SER A 117 -13.46 1.63 2.77
CA SER A 117 -12.91 2.13 4.03
C SER A 117 -13.52 3.48 4.40
N ASP A 118 -13.76 3.69 5.68
CA ASP A 118 -14.05 5.00 6.27
C ASP A 118 -12.72 5.61 6.72
N PHE A 119 -12.22 6.60 5.97
CA PHE A 119 -10.91 7.21 6.24
C PHE A 119 -10.88 7.89 7.60
N ASP A 120 -11.86 8.75 7.89
CA ASP A 120 -11.92 9.52 9.13
C ASP A 120 -11.95 8.60 10.36
N LYS A 121 -12.78 7.55 10.29
CA LYS A 121 -12.83 6.53 11.32
C LYS A 121 -11.51 5.76 11.45
N THR A 122 -10.84 5.50 10.33
CA THR A 122 -9.56 4.77 10.32
C THR A 122 -8.46 5.61 10.97
N VAL A 123 -8.28 6.85 10.54
CA VAL A 123 -7.20 7.72 11.05
C VAL A 123 -7.43 8.15 12.50
N SER A 124 -8.71 8.33 12.91
CA SER A 124 -9.07 8.55 14.31
C SER A 124 -8.70 7.36 15.20
N LYS A 125 -9.08 6.14 14.79
CA LYS A 125 -8.73 4.91 15.54
C LYS A 125 -7.23 4.64 15.60
N LEU A 126 -6.47 5.03 14.56
CA LEU A 126 -5.01 4.92 14.54
C LEU A 126 -4.31 6.05 15.30
N GLY A 127 -5.04 6.98 15.90
CA GLY A 127 -4.48 8.13 16.61
C GLY A 127 -3.82 9.18 15.71
N VAL A 128 -3.88 9.03 14.39
CA VAL A 128 -3.23 9.95 13.43
C VAL A 128 -3.93 11.29 13.38
N LEU A 129 -5.27 11.31 13.50
CA LEU A 129 -6.02 12.56 13.55
C LEU A 129 -5.57 13.42 14.73
N HIS A 130 -5.45 12.83 15.92
CA HIS A 130 -4.94 13.52 17.11
C HIS A 130 -3.53 14.09 16.91
N ILE A 131 -2.62 13.32 16.28
CA ILE A 131 -1.26 13.79 15.97
C ILE A 131 -1.32 15.06 15.08
N VAL A 132 -2.13 15.03 14.02
CA VAL A 132 -2.27 16.18 13.12
C VAL A 132 -2.82 17.40 13.85
N GLU A 133 -3.87 17.25 14.64
CA GLU A 133 -4.47 18.33 15.45
C GLU A 133 -3.45 18.95 16.43
N GLU A 134 -2.63 18.13 17.08
CA GLU A 134 -1.58 18.64 18.00
C GLU A 134 -0.50 19.44 17.27
N PHE A 135 -0.06 18.99 16.09
CA PHE A 135 0.89 19.76 15.29
C PHE A 135 0.30 21.05 14.72
N GLN A 136 -0.98 21.02 14.29
CA GLN A 136 -1.69 22.23 13.84
C GLN A 136 -1.81 23.26 14.97
N LYS A 137 -2.11 22.86 16.21
CA LYS A 137 -2.15 23.74 17.38
C LYS A 137 -0.76 24.39 17.65
N ARG A 138 0.32 23.72 17.31
CA ARG A 138 1.70 24.22 17.39
C ARG A 138 2.10 25.10 16.20
N GLY A 139 1.18 25.36 15.23
CA GLY A 139 1.43 26.18 14.04
C GLY A 139 2.11 25.47 12.88
N TYR A 140 2.23 24.14 12.90
CA TYR A 140 2.83 23.39 11.79
C TYR A 140 1.89 23.35 10.57
N PRO A 141 2.38 23.55 9.34
CA PRO A 141 1.58 23.52 8.12
C PRO A 141 1.29 22.07 7.69
N VAL A 142 0.63 21.30 8.55
CA VAL A 142 0.33 19.89 8.34
C VAL A 142 -1.15 19.66 8.04
N GLU A 143 -1.45 18.82 7.05
CA GLU A 143 -2.81 18.43 6.65
C GLU A 143 -2.93 16.91 6.57
N LEU A 144 -4.16 16.40 6.76
CA LEU A 144 -4.52 14.99 6.61
C LEU A 144 -5.54 14.87 5.48
N VAL A 145 -5.23 14.09 4.43
CA VAL A 145 -6.00 14.07 3.19
C VAL A 145 -6.38 12.63 2.78
N ASP A 146 -7.68 12.37 2.59
CA ASP A 146 -8.18 11.22 1.84
C ASP A 146 -8.09 11.53 0.34
N LEU A 147 -7.19 10.88 -0.37
CA LEU A 147 -6.95 11.15 -1.79
C LEU A 147 -8.06 10.65 -2.72
N ARG A 148 -9.12 10.04 -2.21
CA ARG A 148 -10.24 9.54 -3.01
C ARG A 148 -11.27 10.65 -3.25
N ASP A 149 -11.85 10.71 -4.45
CA ASP A 149 -12.98 11.57 -4.79
C ASP A 149 -14.35 10.95 -4.44
N PHE A 150 -14.36 9.65 -4.13
CA PHE A 150 -15.53 8.96 -3.57
C PHE A 150 -15.14 7.72 -2.77
N ARG A 151 -16.08 7.24 -1.96
CA ARG A 151 -16.03 5.92 -1.32
C ARG A 151 -17.28 5.12 -1.65
N VAL A 152 -17.18 3.80 -1.47
CA VAL A 152 -18.31 2.88 -1.60
C VAL A 152 -18.77 2.47 -0.20
N LYS A 153 -19.97 2.88 0.18
CA LYS A 153 -20.58 2.52 1.48
C LYS A 153 -21.40 1.24 1.33
N PRO A 154 -21.05 0.15 2.01
CA PRO A 154 -21.91 -1.03 2.08
C PRO A 154 -23.11 -0.72 3.00
N ILE A 155 -24.31 -0.94 2.52
CA ILE A 155 -25.54 -0.90 3.31
C ILE A 155 -26.13 -2.31 3.29
N GLN A 156 -26.29 -2.88 4.47
CA GLN A 156 -26.92 -4.18 4.62
C GLN A 156 -28.42 -4.00 4.69
N ILE A 157 -29.16 -4.69 3.80
CA ILE A 157 -30.62 -4.60 3.69
C ILE A 157 -31.28 -5.77 4.40
N ILE A 158 -30.79 -6.98 4.17
CA ILE A 158 -31.32 -8.21 4.76
C ILE A 158 -30.17 -8.99 5.37
N ASN A 159 -30.35 -9.34 6.65
CA ASN A 159 -29.46 -10.24 7.38
C ASN A 159 -30.07 -11.64 7.43
N ASN A 160 -29.26 -12.66 7.14
CA ASN A 160 -29.63 -14.06 7.31
C ASN A 160 -30.89 -14.48 6.53
N LEU A 161 -31.04 -13.99 5.28
CA LEU A 161 -32.07 -14.51 4.36
C LEU A 161 -31.82 -16.02 4.17
N ARG A 162 -32.75 -16.86 4.63
CA ARG A 162 -32.63 -18.32 4.49
C ARG A 162 -33.23 -18.79 3.18
N LEU A 163 -32.46 -19.55 2.41
CA LEU A 163 -32.91 -20.27 1.22
C LEU A 163 -32.45 -21.73 1.37
N GLY A 164 -33.36 -22.59 1.79
CA GLY A 164 -33.03 -23.95 2.20
C GLY A 164 -32.09 -23.97 3.42
N ASN A 165 -31.05 -24.78 3.36
CA ASN A 165 -30.03 -24.91 4.43
C ASN A 165 -28.93 -23.80 4.39
N ARG A 166 -29.11 -22.77 3.54
CA ARG A 166 -28.14 -21.71 3.39
C ARG A 166 -28.74 -20.38 3.79
N SER A 167 -27.96 -19.54 4.47
CA SER A 167 -28.34 -18.17 4.74
C SER A 167 -27.50 -17.21 3.92
N PHE A 168 -28.08 -16.06 3.54
CA PHE A 168 -27.44 -15.04 2.70
C PHE A 168 -27.66 -13.67 3.30
N ASN A 169 -26.68 -12.79 3.15
CA ASN A 169 -26.82 -11.38 3.43
C ASN A 169 -26.97 -10.62 2.12
N LEU A 170 -28.02 -9.84 2.00
CA LEU A 170 -28.28 -8.97 0.85
C LEU A 170 -27.99 -7.52 1.24
N GLY A 171 -27.31 -6.79 0.39
CA GLY A 171 -27.05 -5.39 0.63
C GLY A 171 -26.74 -4.60 -0.64
N LEU A 172 -26.56 -3.31 -0.46
CA LEU A 172 -26.18 -2.37 -1.51
C LEU A 172 -24.81 -1.78 -1.25
N PHE A 173 -24.03 -1.60 -2.31
CA PHE A 173 -22.91 -0.66 -2.32
C PHE A 173 -23.38 0.66 -2.90
N ILE A 174 -23.33 1.71 -2.09
CA ILE A 174 -23.72 3.07 -2.49
C ILE A 174 -22.47 3.93 -2.63
N LYS A 175 -22.35 4.60 -3.77
CA LYS A 175 -21.29 5.58 -4.01
C LYS A 175 -21.57 6.84 -3.18
N LYS A 176 -20.58 7.30 -2.41
CA LYS A 176 -20.60 8.54 -1.65
C LYS A 176 -19.42 9.41 -2.08
N SER A 177 -19.67 10.62 -2.57
CA SER A 177 -18.65 11.61 -2.90
C SER A 177 -17.85 12.03 -1.66
N LEU A 178 -16.58 12.32 -1.85
CA LEU A 178 -15.62 12.81 -0.86
C LEU A 178 -15.02 14.13 -1.35
N PRO A 179 -14.48 14.98 -0.46
CA PRO A 179 -13.79 16.19 -0.87
C PRO A 179 -12.62 15.92 -1.82
N GLY A 180 -11.85 14.88 -1.51
CA GLY A 180 -10.69 14.49 -2.29
C GLY A 180 -9.51 15.45 -2.13
N ASP A 181 -8.65 15.48 -3.15
CA ASP A 181 -7.52 16.39 -3.20
C ASP A 181 -7.93 17.78 -3.66
N ASN A 182 -7.67 18.81 -2.86
CA ASN A 182 -8.00 20.20 -3.19
C ASN A 182 -7.28 20.72 -4.46
N SER A 183 -6.13 20.15 -4.82
CA SER A 183 -5.40 20.47 -6.06
C SER A 183 -6.00 19.75 -7.28
N GLY A 184 -6.99 18.87 -7.10
CA GLY A 184 -7.59 18.08 -8.17
C GLY A 184 -6.78 16.84 -8.55
N TYR A 185 -7.01 16.34 -9.77
CA TYR A 185 -6.45 15.06 -10.22
C TYR A 185 -6.01 15.13 -11.67
N SER A 186 -4.90 14.47 -11.98
CA SER A 186 -4.41 14.28 -13.35
C SER A 186 -4.44 12.81 -13.76
N THR A 187 -4.72 12.57 -15.03
CA THR A 187 -4.67 11.23 -15.62
C THR A 187 -3.41 11.10 -16.45
N ILE A 188 -2.58 10.15 -16.12
CA ILE A 188 -1.32 9.84 -16.79
C ILE A 188 -1.51 8.57 -17.61
N ASP A 189 -1.14 8.60 -18.89
CA ASP A 189 -1.17 7.44 -19.77
C ASP A 189 0.26 6.97 -20.06
N LEU A 190 0.57 5.74 -19.73
CA LEU A 190 1.90 5.17 -19.91
C LEU A 190 2.16 4.65 -21.32
N LEU A 191 1.12 4.40 -22.11
CA LEU A 191 1.22 3.81 -23.45
C LEU A 191 2.15 2.58 -23.45
N GLU A 192 3.08 2.51 -24.40
CA GLU A 192 4.06 1.42 -24.51
C GLU A 192 5.07 1.34 -23.35
N LYS A 193 5.17 2.38 -22.51
CA LYS A 193 6.03 2.38 -21.30
C LYS A 193 5.41 1.61 -20.12
N SER A 194 4.16 1.15 -20.25
CA SER A 194 3.46 0.35 -19.25
C SER A 194 4.04 -1.07 -19.14
N ALA A 195 4.04 -1.63 -17.94
CA ALA A 195 4.29 -3.05 -17.74
C ALA A 195 3.19 -3.96 -18.32
N PHE A 196 2.04 -3.40 -18.70
CA PHE A 196 0.99 -4.10 -19.45
C PHE A 196 1.21 -4.08 -20.97
N ASN A 197 2.21 -3.36 -21.47
CA ASN A 197 2.50 -3.38 -22.90
C ASN A 197 2.65 -4.84 -23.38
N ASN A 198 1.94 -5.19 -24.46
CA ASN A 198 1.85 -6.55 -25.00
C ASN A 198 1.19 -7.60 -24.08
N HIS A 199 0.48 -7.20 -23.03
CA HIS A 199 -0.26 -8.14 -22.19
C HIS A 199 -1.47 -8.72 -22.94
N LYS A 200 -1.46 -10.03 -23.20
CA LYS A 200 -2.47 -10.72 -24.04
C LYS A 200 -3.90 -10.67 -23.50
N GLY A 201 -4.08 -10.30 -22.23
CA GLY A 201 -5.38 -10.28 -21.54
C GLY A 201 -5.94 -8.89 -21.27
N ILE A 202 -5.57 -7.84 -22.01
CA ILE A 202 -6.01 -6.44 -21.75
C ILE A 202 -7.54 -6.35 -21.60
N ASN A 203 -8.31 -6.93 -22.50
CA ASN A 203 -9.78 -6.92 -22.47
C ASN A 203 -10.40 -7.77 -21.33
N LYS A 204 -9.58 -8.50 -20.58
CA LYS A 204 -9.97 -9.34 -19.44
C LYS A 204 -9.48 -8.80 -18.10
N LEU A 205 -8.86 -7.62 -18.06
CA LEU A 205 -8.39 -7.02 -16.81
C LEU A 205 -9.55 -6.71 -15.87
N ARG A 206 -9.38 -7.04 -14.60
CA ARG A 206 -10.42 -6.89 -13.58
C ARG A 206 -9.84 -6.28 -12.32
N PHE A 207 -10.71 -5.54 -11.63
CA PHE A 207 -10.47 -5.01 -10.30
C PHE A 207 -11.21 -5.87 -9.25
N TYR A 208 -10.84 -5.67 -8.02
CA TYR A 208 -11.57 -6.19 -6.88
C TYR A 208 -13.01 -5.60 -6.86
N LYS A 209 -14.03 -6.44 -6.54
CA LYS A 209 -15.43 -6.00 -6.47
C LYS A 209 -15.64 -4.82 -5.49
N PRO A 210 -16.56 -3.87 -5.75
CA PRO A 210 -17.70 -3.98 -6.68
C PRO A 210 -17.44 -3.54 -8.13
N HIS A 211 -16.33 -2.96 -8.44
CA HIS A 211 -16.04 -2.34 -9.74
C HIS A 211 -15.19 -3.24 -10.67
N TYR A 212 -15.47 -4.53 -10.72
CA TYR A 212 -14.57 -5.51 -11.32
C TYR A 212 -14.21 -5.31 -12.81
N LYS A 213 -15.09 -4.67 -13.61
CA LYS A 213 -14.84 -4.36 -15.04
C LYS A 213 -14.22 -2.99 -15.28
N LYS A 214 -14.14 -2.13 -14.27
CA LYS A 214 -13.66 -0.75 -14.41
C LYS A 214 -12.22 -0.58 -14.91
N PRO A 215 -11.28 -1.53 -14.72
CA PRO A 215 -9.96 -1.40 -15.33
C PRO A 215 -10.01 -1.22 -16.85
N LEU A 216 -11.04 -1.75 -17.52
CA LEU A 216 -11.19 -1.61 -18.99
C LEU A 216 -11.48 -0.17 -19.44
N GLU A 217 -11.85 0.75 -18.55
CA GLU A 217 -11.98 2.17 -18.86
C GLU A 217 -10.62 2.88 -18.95
N ALA A 218 -9.60 2.29 -18.34
CA ALA A 218 -8.25 2.84 -18.26
C ALA A 218 -7.22 2.03 -19.06
N HIS A 219 -7.48 0.75 -19.28
CA HIS A 219 -6.58 -0.17 -19.96
C HIS A 219 -7.30 -0.80 -21.17
N PHE A 220 -7.03 -0.28 -22.34
CA PHE A 220 -7.60 -0.74 -23.63
C PHE A 220 -6.62 -0.42 -24.75
N ASP A 221 -6.55 -1.26 -25.75
CA ASP A 221 -5.60 -1.15 -26.85
C ASP A 221 -4.17 -0.95 -26.32
N ASN A 222 -3.55 0.19 -26.61
CA ASN A 222 -2.23 0.58 -26.12
C ASN A 222 -2.29 1.63 -24.98
N HIS A 223 -3.47 1.90 -24.43
CA HIS A 223 -3.66 2.86 -23.35
C HIS A 223 -3.58 2.19 -21.99
N HIS A 224 -2.81 2.77 -21.07
CA HIS A 224 -2.63 2.30 -19.70
C HIS A 224 -2.65 3.48 -18.74
N LYS A 225 -3.85 3.91 -18.34
CA LYS A 225 -4.10 5.16 -17.62
C LYS A 225 -4.17 4.96 -16.12
N TYR A 226 -3.53 5.88 -15.43
CA TYR A 226 -3.55 5.98 -13.96
C TYR A 226 -3.98 7.39 -13.55
N ASN A 227 -4.72 7.51 -12.44
CA ASN A 227 -5.20 8.80 -11.97
C ASN A 227 -4.60 9.11 -10.60
N LEU A 228 -3.84 10.20 -10.51
CA LEU A 228 -3.17 10.65 -9.30
C LEU A 228 -3.74 11.99 -8.83
N ALA A 229 -3.69 12.20 -7.52
CA ALA A 229 -3.92 13.48 -6.90
C ALA A 229 -2.81 14.48 -7.29
N ASN A 230 -3.16 15.71 -7.63
CA ASN A 230 -2.19 16.72 -8.06
C ASN A 230 -1.24 17.12 -6.92
N SER A 231 -1.68 17.06 -5.65
CA SER A 231 -0.78 17.23 -4.50
C SER A 231 0.41 16.26 -4.52
N ILE A 232 0.23 15.05 -5.06
CA ILE A 232 1.32 14.07 -5.23
C ILE A 232 2.26 14.49 -6.36
N LEU A 233 1.71 14.98 -7.47
CA LEU A 233 2.50 15.44 -8.62
C LEU A 233 3.29 16.71 -8.30
N GLU A 234 2.80 17.55 -7.41
CA GLU A 234 3.43 18.77 -6.95
C GLU A 234 4.46 18.57 -5.83
N ALA A 235 4.51 17.38 -5.23
CA ALA A 235 5.42 17.09 -4.12
C ALA A 235 6.88 17.12 -4.55
N ASP A 236 7.74 17.74 -3.72
CA ASP A 236 9.19 17.71 -3.87
C ASP A 236 9.79 16.43 -3.25
N LEU A 237 9.16 15.94 -2.19
CA LEU A 237 9.54 14.71 -1.48
C LEU A 237 8.30 13.90 -1.07
N ILE A 238 8.34 12.61 -1.30
CA ILE A 238 7.40 11.65 -0.72
C ILE A 238 8.14 10.82 0.32
N ILE A 239 7.68 10.85 1.58
CA ILE A 239 8.12 9.97 2.65
C ILE A 239 7.13 8.81 2.69
N ASN A 240 7.54 7.68 2.13
CA ASN A 240 6.73 6.47 2.00
C ASN A 240 6.99 5.55 3.19
N LEU A 241 5.95 5.26 3.99
CA LEU A 241 6.02 4.44 5.21
C LEU A 241 5.26 3.11 5.04
N PRO A 242 5.78 2.16 4.26
CA PRO A 242 5.14 0.87 4.06
C PRO A 242 5.23 -0.01 5.31
N LYS A 243 4.23 -0.86 5.50
CA LYS A 243 4.25 -1.96 6.47
C LYS A 243 4.92 -3.19 5.87
N MET A 244 5.89 -3.77 6.56
CA MET A 244 6.47 -5.06 6.18
C MET A 244 5.45 -6.17 6.38
N LYS A 245 4.87 -6.71 5.31
CA LYS A 245 3.89 -7.80 5.41
C LYS A 245 3.76 -8.61 4.13
N THR A 246 3.27 -9.84 4.29
CA THR A 246 2.88 -10.70 3.19
C THR A 246 1.63 -10.18 2.46
N HIS A 247 1.44 -10.64 1.23
CA HIS A 247 0.27 -10.30 0.43
C HIS A 247 -0.10 -11.44 -0.52
N LYS A 248 -1.33 -11.95 -0.41
CA LYS A 248 -1.78 -13.15 -1.15
C LYS A 248 -1.90 -12.99 -2.67
N ILE A 249 -1.84 -11.77 -3.24
CA ILE A 249 -1.84 -11.56 -4.70
C ILE A 249 -0.44 -11.21 -5.20
N SER A 250 0.33 -10.36 -4.51
CA SER A 250 1.66 -9.89 -4.93
C SER A 250 2.83 -10.51 -4.19
N GLY A 251 2.59 -11.42 -3.24
CA GLY A 251 3.59 -12.02 -2.36
C GLY A 251 3.90 -11.18 -1.14
N VAL A 252 4.33 -9.95 -1.33
CA VAL A 252 4.67 -9.01 -0.26
C VAL A 252 4.00 -7.64 -0.45
N THR A 253 3.84 -6.90 0.65
CA THR A 253 3.56 -5.46 0.68
C THR A 253 4.76 -4.78 1.28
N LEU A 254 5.42 -3.94 0.49
CA LEU A 254 6.61 -3.17 0.85
C LEU A 254 6.52 -1.77 0.19
N ALA A 255 7.64 -1.12 -0.12
CA ALA A 255 7.67 0.26 -0.58
C ALA A 255 6.95 0.49 -1.92
N LEU A 256 7.25 -0.31 -2.94
CA LEU A 256 6.61 -0.19 -4.26
C LEU A 256 5.10 -0.39 -4.20
N LYS A 257 4.66 -1.45 -3.49
CA LYS A 257 3.23 -1.76 -3.35
C LYS A 257 2.47 -0.69 -2.56
N ASN A 258 3.12 0.00 -1.60
CA ASN A 258 2.47 1.04 -0.80
C ASN A 258 2.07 2.26 -1.63
N LEU A 259 2.76 2.55 -2.73
CA LEU A 259 2.45 3.66 -3.64
C LEU A 259 1.08 3.54 -4.32
N ILE A 260 0.51 2.34 -4.41
CA ILE A 260 -0.88 2.13 -4.85
C ILE A 260 -1.85 2.99 -4.04
N GLY A 261 -1.52 3.29 -2.77
CA GLY A 261 -2.27 4.21 -1.91
C GLY A 261 -2.24 5.68 -2.34
N LEU A 262 -1.51 6.06 -3.38
CA LEU A 262 -1.47 7.44 -3.91
C LEU A 262 -2.41 7.65 -5.11
N THR A 263 -3.00 6.57 -5.66
CA THR A 263 -3.94 6.67 -6.78
C THR A 263 -5.35 6.97 -6.29
N ASN A 264 -6.07 7.84 -6.98
CA ASN A 264 -7.47 8.15 -6.70
C ASN A 264 -8.40 7.03 -7.18
N LYS A 265 -8.45 6.79 -8.48
CA LYS A 265 -9.35 5.81 -9.11
C LYS A 265 -8.86 4.39 -8.92
N LYS A 266 -8.99 3.87 -7.69
CA LYS A 266 -8.60 2.50 -7.34
C LYS A 266 -9.18 1.44 -8.26
N TYR A 267 -10.41 1.63 -8.71
CA TYR A 267 -11.13 0.73 -9.58
C TYR A 267 -10.56 0.66 -11.02
N TRP A 268 -9.62 1.53 -11.40
CA TRP A 268 -8.86 1.42 -12.64
C TRP A 268 -7.67 0.47 -12.52
N LEU A 269 -7.26 0.10 -11.31
CA LEU A 269 -6.05 -0.70 -11.07
C LEU A 269 -6.32 -2.19 -11.28
N PRO A 270 -5.74 -2.82 -12.31
CA PRO A 270 -5.90 -4.25 -12.51
C PRO A 270 -5.33 -5.07 -11.36
N HIS A 271 -6.10 -6.05 -10.86
CA HIS A 271 -5.67 -6.98 -9.83
C HIS A 271 -5.52 -8.39 -10.36
N TYR A 272 -6.31 -8.74 -11.38
CA TYR A 272 -6.25 -10.05 -12.03
C TYR A 272 -6.79 -9.95 -13.47
N THR A 273 -6.38 -10.90 -14.29
CA THR A 273 -6.91 -11.14 -15.62
C THR A 273 -7.95 -12.28 -15.53
N GLU A 274 -9.17 -12.04 -16.01
CA GLU A 274 -10.25 -13.03 -15.96
C GLU A 274 -9.89 -14.29 -16.73
N GLY A 275 -10.13 -15.46 -16.11
CA GLY A 275 -9.82 -16.75 -16.68
C GLY A 275 -8.89 -17.58 -15.79
N TYR A 276 -8.37 -18.67 -16.34
CA TYR A 276 -7.44 -19.57 -15.66
C TYR A 276 -6.33 -20.04 -16.61
N MET A 277 -5.20 -20.45 -16.04
CA MET A 277 -4.02 -20.92 -16.80
C MET A 277 -3.58 -19.96 -17.91
N SER A 278 -3.59 -20.40 -19.18
CA SER A 278 -3.17 -19.57 -20.33
C SER A 278 -4.16 -18.47 -20.69
N SER A 279 -5.40 -18.53 -20.20
CA SER A 279 -6.45 -17.55 -20.52
C SER A 279 -6.55 -16.40 -19.52
N GLY A 280 -5.97 -16.54 -18.34
CA GLY A 280 -5.99 -15.56 -17.26
C GLY A 280 -5.38 -16.08 -15.96
N ASP A 281 -5.37 -15.25 -14.92
CA ASP A 281 -4.79 -15.54 -13.62
C ASP A 281 -5.79 -15.42 -12.46
N GLN A 282 -7.09 -15.35 -12.76
CA GLN A 282 -8.14 -15.25 -11.75
C GLN A 282 -8.23 -16.51 -10.90
N TYR A 283 -8.17 -17.68 -11.54
CA TYR A 283 -8.24 -18.99 -10.90
C TYR A 283 -6.92 -19.74 -11.07
N ASP A 284 -6.56 -20.53 -10.08
CA ASP A 284 -5.42 -21.46 -10.12
C ASP A 284 -5.78 -22.85 -10.65
N HIS A 285 -7.06 -23.08 -10.97
CA HIS A 285 -7.63 -24.30 -11.51
C HIS A 285 -8.75 -23.99 -12.51
N GLU A 286 -9.24 -24.98 -13.23
CA GLU A 286 -10.43 -24.82 -14.04
C GLU A 286 -11.66 -24.62 -13.15
N PRO A 287 -12.34 -23.44 -13.23
CA PRO A 287 -13.46 -23.14 -12.33
C PRO A 287 -14.69 -23.98 -12.69
N LYS A 288 -15.31 -24.59 -11.68
CA LYS A 288 -16.60 -25.26 -11.80
C LYS A 288 -17.70 -24.25 -12.14
N MET A 289 -18.78 -24.72 -12.78
CA MET A 289 -19.93 -23.85 -13.11
C MET A 289 -20.50 -23.15 -11.87
N SER A 290 -20.58 -23.85 -10.73
CA SER A 290 -21.03 -23.28 -9.46
C SER A 290 -20.15 -22.11 -8.99
N GLU A 291 -18.83 -22.17 -9.18
CA GLU A 291 -17.89 -21.11 -8.82
C GLU A 291 -18.05 -19.89 -9.73
N ARG A 292 -18.27 -20.12 -11.02
CA ARG A 292 -18.57 -19.05 -12.01
C ARG A 292 -19.87 -18.34 -11.65
N ILE A 293 -20.93 -19.07 -11.34
CA ILE A 293 -22.24 -18.53 -10.93
C ILE A 293 -22.10 -17.74 -9.61
N GLN A 294 -21.46 -18.31 -8.59
CA GLN A 294 -21.21 -17.63 -7.33
C GLN A 294 -20.44 -16.33 -7.53
N ASN A 295 -19.42 -16.33 -8.39
CA ASN A 295 -18.65 -15.16 -8.68
C ASN A 295 -19.47 -14.08 -9.41
N PHE A 296 -20.34 -14.46 -10.33
CA PHE A 296 -21.26 -13.55 -11.02
C PHE A 296 -22.28 -12.94 -10.06
N LEU A 297 -22.90 -13.72 -9.20
CA LEU A 297 -23.96 -13.26 -8.28
C LEU A 297 -23.43 -12.40 -7.11
N ARG A 298 -22.13 -12.40 -6.85
CA ARG A 298 -21.56 -11.68 -5.69
C ARG A 298 -21.79 -10.17 -5.73
N VAL A 299 -21.73 -9.56 -6.90
CA VAL A 299 -21.97 -8.13 -7.08
C VAL A 299 -22.64 -7.88 -8.43
N ILE A 300 -23.87 -7.38 -8.39
CA ILE A 300 -24.65 -7.04 -9.57
C ILE A 300 -24.71 -5.51 -9.68
N PRO A 301 -24.16 -4.92 -10.75
CA PRO A 301 -24.26 -3.47 -10.98
C PRO A 301 -25.73 -3.07 -11.21
N ILE A 302 -26.17 -1.98 -10.59
CA ILE A 302 -27.52 -1.40 -10.78
C ILE A 302 -27.49 0.03 -11.31
N GLY A 303 -26.33 0.50 -11.80
CA GLY A 303 -26.15 1.82 -12.36
C GLY A 303 -25.65 2.89 -11.36
N PHE A 304 -25.26 4.06 -11.88
CA PHE A 304 -24.72 5.19 -11.11
C PHE A 304 -23.60 4.85 -10.11
N GLY A 305 -22.81 3.80 -10.36
CA GLY A 305 -21.77 3.33 -9.46
C GLY A 305 -22.27 2.54 -8.25
N ASN A 306 -23.58 2.25 -8.18
CA ASN A 306 -24.18 1.42 -7.15
C ASN A 306 -24.23 -0.05 -7.58
N SER A 307 -24.27 -0.96 -6.61
CA SER A 307 -24.31 -2.41 -6.87
C SER A 307 -25.05 -3.14 -5.75
N ILE A 308 -25.77 -4.19 -6.12
CA ILE A 308 -26.29 -5.16 -5.16
C ILE A 308 -25.18 -6.14 -4.83
N PHE A 309 -25.00 -6.49 -3.57
CA PHE A 309 -24.10 -7.56 -3.17
C PHE A 309 -24.85 -8.65 -2.42
N ILE A 310 -24.49 -9.88 -2.70
CA ILE A 310 -24.96 -11.06 -1.98
C ILE A 310 -23.74 -11.63 -1.24
N ARG A 311 -23.80 -11.65 0.09
CA ARG A 311 -22.78 -12.30 0.94
C ARG A 311 -23.35 -13.59 1.48
N TYR A 312 -22.67 -14.67 1.24
CA TYR A 312 -22.88 -15.91 1.99
C TYR A 312 -22.44 -15.63 3.43
N PRO A 313 -23.25 -16.02 4.44
CA PRO A 313 -22.80 -15.96 5.82
C PRO A 313 -21.60 -16.87 5.96
N ILE A 314 -20.53 -16.28 6.40
CA ILE A 314 -19.37 -16.98 6.87
C ILE A 314 -19.62 -17.18 8.34
N THR A 315 -19.62 -18.41 8.85
CA THR A 315 -19.66 -18.67 10.29
C THR A 315 -18.50 -17.96 10.98
N ILE A 316 -18.60 -17.68 12.26
CA ILE A 316 -17.51 -17.01 13.03
C ILE A 316 -16.22 -17.83 12.92
N GLU A 317 -16.30 -19.16 12.90
CA GLU A 317 -15.18 -20.09 12.68
C GLU A 317 -14.61 -19.97 11.25
N GLU A 318 -15.45 -19.86 10.23
CA GLU A 318 -15.02 -19.59 8.86
C GLU A 318 -14.50 -18.15 8.69
N SER A 319 -14.92 -17.19 9.52
CA SER A 319 -14.39 -15.81 9.48
C SER A 319 -12.98 -15.70 10.06
N GLN A 320 -12.59 -16.58 10.96
CA GLN A 320 -11.21 -16.67 11.47
C GLN A 320 -10.30 -17.45 10.51
N GLN A 321 -10.86 -18.34 9.71
CA GLN A 321 -10.20 -19.06 8.62
C GLN A 321 -10.53 -18.48 7.25
N VAL A 322 -10.94 -17.20 7.11
CA VAL A 322 -11.50 -16.67 5.87
C VAL A 322 -10.62 -16.97 4.67
N GLN A 323 -10.77 -18.16 4.20
CA GLN A 323 -10.60 -18.49 2.80
C GLN A 323 -11.69 -17.74 2.03
N MET A 324 -11.46 -16.46 1.75
CA MET A 324 -12.20 -15.86 0.64
C MET A 324 -11.99 -16.79 -0.53
N PRO A 325 -13.07 -17.34 -1.13
CA PRO A 325 -12.89 -18.22 -2.27
C PRO A 325 -12.01 -17.49 -3.27
N ILE A 326 -10.99 -18.15 -3.74
CA ILE A 326 -9.81 -17.64 -4.39
C ILE A 326 -10.13 -17.44 -5.86
N TYR A 327 -10.94 -16.44 -6.14
CA TYR A 327 -11.41 -16.15 -7.49
C TYR A 327 -11.00 -14.73 -7.92
N ASN A 328 -9.89 -14.23 -7.38
CA ASN A 328 -9.40 -12.88 -7.66
C ASN A 328 -7.88 -12.82 -7.82
N GLY A 329 -7.26 -13.89 -8.29
CA GLY A 329 -5.83 -13.96 -8.54
C GLY A 329 -4.95 -14.06 -7.28
N SER A 330 -5.51 -14.53 -6.15
CA SER A 330 -4.77 -14.65 -4.87
C SER A 330 -3.87 -15.89 -4.84
N TRP A 331 -2.83 -15.94 -5.69
CA TRP A 331 -1.88 -17.04 -5.80
C TRP A 331 -0.57 -16.63 -6.47
N ILE A 332 0.47 -17.44 -6.32
CA ILE A 332 1.85 -17.14 -6.76
C ILE A 332 1.98 -16.86 -8.28
N LYS A 333 1.09 -17.40 -9.12
CA LYS A 333 1.17 -17.20 -10.58
C LYS A 333 0.39 -15.99 -11.09
N ASN A 334 -0.24 -15.17 -10.19
CA ASN A 334 -0.84 -13.93 -10.62
C ASN A 334 0.12 -13.13 -11.51
N ASP A 335 -0.32 -12.78 -12.72
CA ASP A 335 0.50 -12.05 -13.71
C ASP A 335 0.02 -10.61 -13.95
N THR A 336 -0.90 -10.14 -13.14
CA THR A 336 -1.54 -8.84 -13.33
C THR A 336 -1.09 -7.79 -12.30
N LEU A 337 -1.23 -8.06 -11.00
CA LEU A 337 -1.04 -7.03 -9.97
C LEU A 337 0.39 -6.47 -9.91
N TRP A 338 1.40 -7.29 -10.18
CA TRP A 338 2.78 -6.84 -10.21
C TRP A 338 3.04 -5.76 -11.27
N ARG A 339 2.35 -5.83 -12.42
CA ARG A 339 2.41 -4.81 -13.49
C ARG A 339 1.83 -3.49 -13.01
N THR A 340 0.66 -3.55 -12.35
CA THR A 340 0.05 -2.37 -11.70
C THR A 340 1.00 -1.73 -10.69
N ILE A 341 1.73 -2.52 -9.89
CA ILE A 341 2.70 -2.01 -8.91
C ILE A 341 3.82 -1.22 -9.60
N LEU A 342 4.41 -1.78 -10.65
CA LEU A 342 5.49 -1.12 -11.39
C LEU A 342 5.01 0.13 -12.13
N ASP A 343 3.83 0.08 -12.73
CA ASP A 343 3.24 1.21 -13.43
C ASP A 343 2.93 2.37 -12.49
N VAL A 344 2.33 2.08 -11.33
CA VAL A 344 2.07 3.12 -10.32
C VAL A 344 3.37 3.72 -9.80
N ALA A 345 4.41 2.92 -9.56
CA ALA A 345 5.71 3.44 -9.16
C ALA A 345 6.30 4.36 -10.23
N LYS A 346 6.23 3.97 -11.52
CA LYS A 346 6.67 4.78 -12.66
C LYS A 346 5.90 6.09 -12.76
N VAL A 347 4.56 6.05 -12.65
CA VAL A 347 3.73 7.25 -12.67
C VAL A 347 4.08 8.19 -11.51
N VAL A 348 4.26 7.66 -10.29
CA VAL A 348 4.62 8.47 -9.12
C VAL A 348 6.00 9.09 -9.27
N GLU A 349 6.99 8.38 -9.77
CA GLU A 349 8.37 8.88 -9.86
C GLU A 349 8.59 9.82 -11.05
N TYR A 350 7.97 9.56 -12.20
CA TYR A 350 8.33 10.20 -13.47
C TYR A 350 7.31 11.19 -14.04
N SER A 351 6.07 11.27 -13.48
CA SER A 351 5.12 12.26 -13.99
C SER A 351 5.44 13.65 -13.46
N ASP A 352 5.42 14.64 -14.34
CA ASP A 352 5.58 16.04 -13.97
C ASP A 352 4.31 16.61 -13.30
N LYS A 353 4.35 17.89 -12.93
CA LYS A 353 3.23 18.58 -12.25
C LYS A 353 1.98 18.73 -13.13
N THR A 354 2.11 18.56 -14.45
CA THR A 354 1.01 18.64 -15.41
C THR A 354 0.45 17.26 -15.79
N GLY A 355 1.05 16.17 -15.27
CA GLY A 355 0.65 14.79 -15.52
C GLY A 355 1.31 14.17 -16.76
N ASN A 356 2.32 14.81 -17.37
CA ASN A 356 3.09 14.22 -18.45
C ASN A 356 4.20 13.33 -17.91
N LEU A 357 4.47 12.22 -18.60
CA LEU A 357 5.55 11.32 -18.23
C LEU A 357 6.90 11.85 -18.74
N ALA A 358 7.79 12.20 -17.83
CA ALA A 358 9.14 12.67 -18.12
C ALA A 358 10.14 11.52 -18.25
N GLU A 359 11.33 11.79 -18.81
CA GLU A 359 12.42 10.82 -18.93
C GLU A 359 13.24 10.68 -17.64
N THR A 360 13.18 11.68 -16.76
CA THR A 360 13.88 11.68 -15.47
C THR A 360 12.90 11.72 -14.31
N LYS A 361 13.31 11.23 -13.14
CA LYS A 361 12.49 11.30 -11.92
C LYS A 361 12.17 12.74 -11.56
N GLN A 362 10.91 13.02 -11.31
CA GLN A 362 10.38 14.36 -11.04
C GLN A 362 10.33 14.68 -9.54
N ARG A 363 10.42 13.68 -8.69
CA ARG A 363 10.44 13.84 -7.23
C ARG A 363 11.27 12.79 -6.55
N LYS A 364 11.71 13.12 -5.34
CA LYS A 364 12.40 12.18 -4.46
C LYS A 364 11.39 11.33 -3.71
N VAL A 365 11.71 10.05 -3.52
CA VAL A 365 10.92 9.14 -2.69
C VAL A 365 11.85 8.53 -1.64
N LEU A 366 11.66 8.91 -0.39
CA LEU A 366 12.30 8.29 0.76
C LEU A 366 11.36 7.23 1.31
N SER A 367 11.78 5.99 1.36
CA SER A 367 10.98 4.91 1.96
C SER A 367 11.58 4.45 3.28
N ILE A 368 10.74 4.34 4.32
CA ILE A 368 11.10 3.75 5.62
C ILE A 368 10.10 2.64 5.92
N ILE A 369 10.53 1.38 5.80
CA ILE A 369 9.70 0.20 6.05
C ILE A 369 9.53 0.00 7.56
N ASP A 370 8.28 -0.04 8.00
CA ASP A 370 7.89 -0.43 9.35
C ASP A 370 7.87 -1.96 9.46
N GLY A 371 8.95 -2.52 10.00
CA GLY A 371 9.13 -3.93 10.30
C GLY A 371 9.25 -4.21 11.80
N VAL A 372 8.91 -3.26 12.68
CA VAL A 372 8.92 -3.48 14.14
C VAL A 372 8.00 -4.63 14.49
N VAL A 373 6.72 -4.52 14.14
CA VAL A 373 5.78 -5.64 14.12
C VAL A 373 5.33 -5.84 12.68
N ALA A 374 5.88 -6.82 12.03
CA ALA A 374 5.57 -7.19 10.66
C ALA A 374 4.31 -8.08 10.59
N GLY A 375 3.82 -8.33 9.35
CA GLY A 375 2.66 -9.18 9.12
C GLY A 375 3.00 -10.41 8.26
N GLU A 376 2.69 -11.61 8.72
CA GLU A 376 2.91 -12.85 7.96
C GLU A 376 1.61 -13.59 7.64
N GLY A 377 1.64 -14.63 6.81
CA GLY A 377 0.49 -15.44 6.44
C GLY A 377 -0.42 -14.76 5.41
N ASN A 378 -1.74 -14.79 5.62
CA ASN A 378 -2.76 -14.38 4.64
C ASN A 378 -2.96 -12.85 4.53
N GLY A 379 -1.88 -12.06 4.44
CA GLY A 379 -1.98 -10.63 4.17
C GLY A 379 -2.76 -10.29 2.87
N PRO A 380 -3.16 -9.01 2.70
CA PRO A 380 -2.75 -7.85 3.47
C PRO A 380 -3.59 -7.56 4.73
N LEU A 381 -4.81 -8.12 4.87
CA LEU A 381 -5.72 -7.84 5.97
C LEU A 381 -5.79 -8.98 7.00
N GLY A 382 -5.53 -10.21 6.56
CA GLY A 382 -5.51 -11.42 7.39
C GLY A 382 -4.11 -11.80 7.84
N ALA A 383 -3.16 -10.86 7.87
CA ALA A 383 -1.82 -11.12 8.38
C ALA A 383 -1.85 -11.29 9.90
N THR A 384 -1.00 -12.17 10.41
CA THR A 384 -0.70 -12.34 11.83
C THR A 384 0.58 -11.60 12.18
N ALA A 385 0.69 -11.14 13.43
CA ALA A 385 1.85 -10.39 13.89
C ALA A 385 3.11 -11.24 13.93
N LYS A 386 4.21 -10.65 13.47
CA LYS A 386 5.57 -11.17 13.58
C LYS A 386 6.49 -10.05 14.05
N TYR A 387 7.04 -10.19 15.23
CA TYR A 387 8.01 -9.24 15.78
C TYR A 387 9.34 -9.43 15.08
N CYS A 388 9.76 -8.41 14.35
CA CYS A 388 11.03 -8.41 13.59
C CYS A 388 11.98 -7.32 14.06
N ASP A 389 11.49 -6.36 14.87
CA ASP A 389 12.29 -5.38 15.59
C ASP A 389 13.24 -4.61 14.66
N VAL A 390 12.74 -4.27 13.45
CA VAL A 390 13.56 -3.66 12.39
C VAL A 390 12.85 -2.49 11.71
N LEU A 391 13.64 -1.46 11.39
CA LEU A 391 13.30 -0.41 10.43
C LEU A 391 14.30 -0.45 9.28
N LEU A 392 13.83 -0.22 8.06
CA LEU A 392 14.66 -0.24 6.86
C LEU A 392 14.41 1.03 6.05
N GLY A 393 15.46 1.73 5.62
CA GLY A 393 15.31 2.97 4.86
C GLY A 393 16.14 3.01 3.59
N SER A 394 15.62 3.62 2.53
CA SER A 394 16.35 3.91 1.29
C SER A 394 15.67 4.98 0.45
N MET A 395 16.45 5.64 -0.41
CA MET A 395 15.96 6.48 -1.51
C MET A 395 15.65 5.66 -2.77
N ASN A 396 15.97 4.38 -2.80
CA ASN A 396 15.66 3.44 -3.88
C ASN A 396 14.70 2.35 -3.39
N MET A 397 13.43 2.49 -3.74
CA MET A 397 12.39 1.55 -3.34
C MET A 397 12.60 0.13 -3.88
N TYR A 398 13.22 0.01 -5.06
CA TYR A 398 13.42 -1.27 -5.73
C TYR A 398 14.43 -2.13 -4.98
N HIS A 399 15.59 -1.54 -4.66
CA HIS A 399 16.63 -2.23 -3.87
C HIS A 399 16.16 -2.51 -2.44
N LEU A 400 15.38 -1.58 -1.86
CA LEU A 400 14.80 -1.74 -0.53
C LEU A 400 13.85 -2.93 -0.47
N ASP A 401 12.92 -3.05 -1.42
CA ASP A 401 11.95 -4.15 -1.48
C ASP A 401 12.65 -5.49 -1.75
N PHE A 402 13.68 -5.49 -2.59
CA PHE A 402 14.50 -6.68 -2.83
C PHE A 402 15.14 -7.19 -1.53
N LEU A 403 15.83 -6.30 -0.81
CA LEU A 403 16.49 -6.66 0.44
C LEU A 403 15.50 -7.10 1.53
N ALA A 404 14.43 -6.33 1.71
CA ALA A 404 13.38 -6.67 2.68
C ALA A 404 12.74 -8.04 2.39
N THR A 405 12.50 -8.37 1.12
CA THR A 405 11.97 -9.67 0.70
C THR A 405 12.94 -10.82 1.06
N LYS A 406 14.25 -10.64 0.86
CA LYS A 406 15.25 -11.61 1.30
C LYS A 406 15.27 -11.77 2.81
N MET A 407 15.21 -10.65 3.57
CA MET A 407 15.14 -10.68 5.02
C MET A 407 13.89 -11.41 5.53
N MET A 408 12.76 -11.34 4.81
CA MET A 408 11.55 -12.14 5.10
C MET A 408 11.74 -13.65 4.85
N GLY A 409 12.87 -14.08 4.28
CA GLY A 409 13.16 -15.47 3.95
C GLY A 409 12.55 -15.94 2.63
N PHE A 410 12.17 -15.03 1.75
CA PHE A 410 11.51 -15.34 0.49
C PHE A 410 12.48 -15.27 -0.68
N ASN A 411 12.27 -16.17 -1.63
CA ASN A 411 12.97 -16.15 -2.91
C ASN A 411 12.47 -14.97 -3.76
N THR A 412 13.31 -13.97 -3.96
CA THR A 412 12.99 -12.75 -4.71
C THR A 412 12.62 -13.04 -6.17
N HIS A 413 13.17 -14.10 -6.79
CA HIS A 413 12.79 -14.53 -8.15
C HIS A 413 11.34 -15.01 -8.27
N LYS A 414 10.68 -15.31 -7.15
CA LYS A 414 9.25 -15.68 -7.12
C LYS A 414 8.33 -14.47 -6.99
N ILE A 415 8.88 -13.29 -6.65
CA ILE A 415 8.14 -12.02 -6.59
C ILE A 415 8.32 -11.32 -7.94
N LYS A 416 7.32 -11.37 -8.80
CA LYS A 416 7.45 -11.00 -10.22
C LYS A 416 7.98 -9.58 -10.46
N TYR A 417 7.53 -8.58 -9.70
CA TYR A 417 8.03 -7.22 -9.87
C TYR A 417 9.47 -7.02 -9.39
N LEU A 418 9.99 -7.92 -8.56
CA LEU A 418 11.40 -7.94 -8.16
C LEU A 418 12.27 -8.68 -9.16
N LYS A 419 11.71 -9.66 -9.90
CA LYS A 419 12.48 -10.41 -10.90
C LYS A 419 13.01 -9.50 -12.01
N ASP A 420 12.17 -8.62 -12.54
CA ASP A 420 12.58 -7.64 -13.56
C ASP A 420 13.66 -6.67 -13.05
N ILE A 421 13.63 -6.36 -11.75
CA ILE A 421 14.62 -5.48 -11.12
C ILE A 421 15.99 -6.18 -11.02
N GLN A 422 16.01 -7.48 -10.75
CA GLN A 422 17.26 -8.28 -10.62
C GLN A 422 18.04 -8.38 -11.93
N GLU A 423 17.35 -8.36 -13.07
CA GLU A 423 17.98 -8.41 -14.40
C GLU A 423 18.67 -7.08 -14.78
N ARG A 424 18.51 -6.00 -13.98
CA ARG A 424 19.05 -4.66 -14.20
C ARG A 424 20.17 -4.28 -13.24
N ASP A 425 21.18 -5.10 -13.05
CA ASP A 425 22.38 -4.80 -12.22
C ASP A 425 22.04 -4.07 -10.89
N ILE A 426 21.56 -4.82 -9.92
CA ILE A 426 21.28 -4.27 -8.58
C ILE A 426 22.60 -3.94 -7.88
N ASN A 427 22.91 -2.65 -7.77
CA ASN A 427 24.11 -2.14 -7.12
C ASN A 427 23.72 -1.28 -5.91
N TYR A 428 23.76 -1.86 -4.71
CA TYR A 428 23.50 -1.15 -3.47
C TYR A 428 24.59 -1.42 -2.42
N THR A 429 24.71 -0.50 -1.46
CA THR A 429 25.46 -0.68 -0.22
C THR A 429 24.50 -0.84 0.95
N CYS A 430 24.84 -1.71 1.88
CA CYS A 430 24.11 -1.89 3.12
C CYS A 430 25.06 -1.61 4.29
N ASN A 431 24.57 -0.92 5.31
CA ASN A 431 25.33 -0.58 6.50
C ASN A 431 25.61 -1.76 7.44
N GLN A 432 25.04 -2.93 7.16
CA GLN A 432 25.24 -4.14 7.97
C GLN A 432 25.93 -5.24 7.14
N SER A 433 26.97 -5.82 7.72
CA SER A 433 27.70 -6.95 7.13
C SER A 433 26.92 -8.26 7.25
N LYS A 434 26.07 -8.40 8.27
CA LYS A 434 25.17 -9.55 8.48
C LYS A 434 23.74 -9.06 8.61
N LEU A 435 22.91 -9.46 7.68
CA LEU A 435 21.49 -9.10 7.66
C LEU A 435 20.72 -9.90 8.69
N PRO A 436 19.79 -9.28 9.45
CA PRO A 436 18.78 -10.03 10.19
C PRO A 436 17.97 -10.88 9.19
N GLY A 437 17.79 -12.14 9.49
CA GLY A 437 17.00 -13.06 8.66
C GLY A 437 15.79 -13.54 9.40
N PHE A 438 14.63 -13.45 8.77
CA PHE A 438 13.36 -13.88 9.34
C PHE A 438 12.76 -15.00 8.48
N LYS A 439 12.02 -15.90 9.11
CA LYS A 439 11.26 -16.92 8.39
C LYS A 439 9.78 -16.58 8.53
N PHE A 440 9.24 -15.90 7.52
CA PHE A 440 7.82 -15.54 7.47
C PHE A 440 6.97 -16.73 7.03
N VAL A 441 5.77 -16.86 7.60
CA VAL A 441 4.74 -17.74 7.08
C VAL A 441 4.24 -17.19 5.75
N THR A 442 4.26 -18.01 4.70
CA THR A 442 3.78 -17.61 3.37
C THR A 442 2.26 -17.46 3.35
N PRO A 443 1.72 -16.62 2.47
CA PRO A 443 0.28 -16.67 2.19
C PRO A 443 -0.12 -18.05 1.68
N GLU A 444 -1.36 -18.41 1.94
CA GLU A 444 -1.97 -19.60 1.33
C GLU A 444 -1.79 -19.56 -0.20
N ARG A 445 -1.47 -20.70 -0.81
CA ARG A 445 -1.19 -20.85 -2.26
C ARG A 445 0.07 -20.14 -2.78
N TRP A 446 0.98 -19.80 -1.88
CA TRP A 446 2.33 -19.34 -2.17
C TRP A 446 3.39 -20.40 -1.81
N ALA A 447 3.04 -21.68 -1.91
CA ALA A 447 3.99 -22.78 -1.72
C ALA A 447 5.20 -22.61 -2.64
N GLY A 448 6.42 -22.86 -2.11
CA GLY A 448 7.67 -22.68 -2.83
C GLY A 448 8.19 -21.25 -2.92
N LEU A 449 7.62 -20.30 -2.14
CA LEU A 449 8.12 -18.92 -2.05
C LEU A 449 9.47 -18.83 -1.33
N TYR A 450 9.79 -19.77 -0.46
CA TYR A 450 11.05 -19.75 0.27
C TYR A 450 12.29 -19.90 -0.63
N GLU A 451 13.42 -19.35 -0.21
CA GLU A 451 14.72 -19.74 -0.74
C GLU A 451 14.95 -21.22 -0.39
N LYS A 452 15.49 -21.99 -1.36
CA LYS A 452 15.88 -23.39 -1.16
C LYS A 452 17.26 -23.44 -0.53
#